data_15375931f00ce9fba20d8fbb0b7df12b
#
_entry.id   15375931f00ce9fba20d8fbb0b7df12b
#
_cell.length_a   1.000
_cell.length_b   1.000
_cell.length_c   1.000
_cell.angle_alpha   90.00
_cell.angle_beta   90.00
_cell.angle_gamma   90.00
#
_symmetry.space_group_name_H-M   'P 1'
#
loop_
_entity.id
_entity.type
_entity.pdbx_description
1 polymer ?
#
loop_
_entity_poly.entity_id
_entity_poly.type
_entity_poly.pdbx_seq_one_letter_code
_entity_poly.pdbx_strand_id
1 'polypeptide(L)'
;MPIAGVGVVSGYGWGRETLWRGLTSGKAAAGWYRGYGPGRDECAWVALVPEGGDESLGPSRFARAFQESAREAIADATARGWRPGGTVGVVHAIVLGDVRDWEDFHTVDDGRRGSRGYLRLLPSTPISVLMQEFGFHGPSMNVSAACSSANVALITAQMWLDQGFADDVVCVTTDLSASPDMVHHFVQMGAAVGDTEPLDACRPFQAGSRGFSFGEAAVAFVVSRSVERPYCAMFGGAMTNDAHHVVSVDPGLRQIMECTRRALDRSGVAPEDVSYYNAHGSGTQQCDVAERTLLTELFDDRPLIHSIKPLTGHCMGAAAGIEIVASALAYDRGTIAAPPIVAEAHPRLLDGVGPFEGGYTVKTSLGMGGHNSVVVLGPAGPPAPGSARVELVGGCA
;
A
#
# COMPACT_ATOMS: atom_id res chain seq x y z
N MET A 1 5.08 3.34 -16.28
CA MET A 1 4.90 1.90 -15.98
C MET A 1 3.42 1.63 -15.74
N PRO A 2 2.69 1.00 -16.69
CA PRO A 2 1.27 0.72 -16.55
C PRO A 2 0.97 -0.31 -15.44
N ILE A 3 -0.13 -0.10 -14.70
CA ILE A 3 -0.73 -1.06 -13.77
C ILE A 3 -1.76 -1.86 -14.56
N ALA A 4 -1.40 -3.10 -14.89
CA ALA A 4 -2.15 -3.97 -15.79
C ALA A 4 -3.29 -4.70 -15.09
N GLY A 5 -3.14 -5.04 -13.82
CA GLY A 5 -4.13 -5.75 -13.03
C GLY A 5 -3.95 -5.51 -11.55
N VAL A 6 -5.03 -5.63 -10.79
CA VAL A 6 -5.05 -5.47 -9.34
C VAL A 6 -5.82 -6.59 -8.68
N GLY A 7 -5.35 -7.01 -7.51
CA GLY A 7 -6.04 -7.97 -6.64
C GLY A 7 -5.90 -7.55 -5.19
N VAL A 8 -6.91 -7.86 -4.37
CA VAL A 8 -6.92 -7.39 -2.99
C VAL A 8 -7.72 -8.28 -2.05
N VAL A 9 -7.20 -8.41 -0.85
CA VAL A 9 -7.89 -8.95 0.33
C VAL A 9 -7.73 -7.91 1.44
N SER A 10 -8.79 -7.57 2.15
CA SER A 10 -8.78 -6.51 3.15
C SER A 10 -9.76 -6.78 4.29
N GLY A 11 -9.86 -5.90 5.26
CA GLY A 11 -10.87 -5.96 6.32
C GLY A 11 -12.32 -5.98 5.82
N TYR A 12 -12.59 -5.50 4.61
CA TYR A 12 -13.90 -5.66 3.98
C TYR A 12 -14.16 -7.07 3.44
N GLY A 13 -13.13 -7.87 3.22
CA GLY A 13 -13.21 -9.21 2.67
C GLY A 13 -12.28 -9.44 1.47
N TRP A 14 -12.61 -10.46 0.72
CA TRP A 14 -11.82 -11.01 -0.39
C TRP A 14 -12.28 -10.43 -1.73
N GLY A 15 -11.32 -9.95 -2.54
CA GLY A 15 -11.52 -9.43 -3.88
C GLY A 15 -11.73 -7.90 -3.97
N ARG A 16 -11.26 -7.32 -5.08
CA ARG A 16 -11.29 -5.87 -5.36
C ARG A 16 -12.70 -5.28 -5.41
N GLU A 17 -13.70 -6.05 -5.85
CA GLU A 17 -15.08 -5.60 -5.88
C GLU A 17 -15.66 -5.45 -4.46
N THR A 18 -15.23 -6.32 -3.55
CA THR A 18 -15.60 -6.22 -2.13
C THR A 18 -14.95 -5.01 -1.48
N LEU A 19 -13.66 -4.76 -1.76
CA LEU A 19 -12.99 -3.53 -1.33
C LEU A 19 -13.75 -2.30 -1.84
N TRP A 20 -14.04 -2.24 -3.15
CA TRP A 20 -14.68 -1.07 -3.74
C TRP A 20 -16.05 -0.77 -3.12
N ARG A 21 -16.89 -1.80 -2.97
CA ARG A 21 -18.19 -1.66 -2.28
C ARG A 21 -18.03 -1.18 -0.83
N GLY A 22 -17.02 -1.68 -0.14
CA GLY A 22 -16.68 -1.24 1.21
C GLY A 22 -16.31 0.24 1.24
N LEU A 23 -15.36 0.67 0.42
CA LEU A 23 -14.90 2.06 0.36
C LEU A 23 -16.04 3.02 -0.01
N THR A 24 -16.85 2.66 -1.00
CA THR A 24 -17.98 3.50 -1.45
C THR A 24 -19.16 3.51 -0.49
N SER A 25 -19.22 2.59 0.48
CA SER A 25 -20.22 2.62 1.55
C SER A 25 -19.98 3.72 2.58
N GLY A 26 -18.74 4.26 2.65
CA GLY A 26 -18.33 5.23 3.66
C GLY A 26 -18.22 4.67 5.08
N LYS A 27 -18.35 3.35 5.27
CA LYS A 27 -18.27 2.67 6.57
C LYS A 27 -16.89 2.07 6.76
N ALA A 28 -16.34 2.18 7.97
CA ALA A 28 -15.07 1.54 8.30
C ALA A 28 -15.17 0.01 8.25
N ALA A 29 -14.10 -0.64 7.79
CA ALA A 29 -13.98 -2.10 7.77
C ALA A 29 -13.73 -2.69 9.16
N ALA A 30 -13.32 -1.86 10.12
CA ALA A 30 -13.00 -2.32 11.47
C ALA A 30 -14.23 -2.84 12.22
N GLY A 31 -14.03 -3.95 12.92
CA GLY A 31 -14.97 -4.50 13.89
C GLY A 31 -14.45 -4.35 15.31
N TRP A 32 -15.34 -4.53 16.28
CA TRP A 32 -15.02 -4.51 17.71
C TRP A 32 -14.71 -5.92 18.19
N TYR A 33 -13.43 -6.24 18.36
CA TYR A 33 -12.97 -7.60 18.67
C TYR A 33 -12.43 -7.69 20.10
N ARG A 34 -12.79 -8.77 20.81
CA ARG A 34 -12.23 -9.13 22.11
C ARG A 34 -10.90 -9.87 21.96
N GLY A 35 -10.08 -9.86 23.00
CA GLY A 35 -8.78 -10.56 23.03
C GLY A 35 -7.59 -9.63 22.89
N TYR A 36 -7.81 -8.34 23.03
CA TYR A 36 -6.78 -7.31 23.00
C TYR A 36 -6.40 -6.84 24.39
N GLY A 37 -5.45 -5.92 24.48
CA GLY A 37 -4.90 -5.44 25.74
C GLY A 37 -3.90 -6.41 26.38
N PRO A 38 -3.20 -5.99 27.45
CA PRO A 38 -2.16 -6.80 28.11
C PRO A 38 -2.67 -8.14 28.67
N GLY A 39 -3.90 -8.15 29.17
CA GLY A 39 -4.55 -9.34 29.74
C GLY A 39 -5.34 -10.15 28.73
N ARG A 40 -5.36 -9.75 27.45
CA ARG A 40 -6.19 -10.38 26.40
C ARG A 40 -7.69 -10.38 26.71
N ASP A 41 -8.15 -9.49 27.56
CA ASP A 41 -9.55 -9.39 28.03
C ASP A 41 -10.24 -8.09 27.56
N GLU A 42 -9.49 -7.17 26.98
CA GLU A 42 -10.01 -5.93 26.41
C GLU A 42 -10.53 -6.13 24.98
N CYS A 43 -11.27 -5.14 24.51
CA CYS A 43 -11.71 -5.08 23.11
C CYS A 43 -11.01 -3.93 22.38
N ALA A 44 -10.84 -4.11 21.06
CA ALA A 44 -10.28 -3.07 20.18
C ALA A 44 -10.99 -3.04 18.83
N TRP A 45 -11.05 -1.84 18.24
CA TRP A 45 -11.44 -1.64 16.85
C TRP A 45 -10.27 -2.00 15.94
N VAL A 46 -10.45 -3.04 15.11
CA VAL A 46 -9.43 -3.54 14.19
C VAL A 46 -10.08 -3.98 12.87
N ALA A 47 -9.51 -3.64 11.74
CA ALA A 47 -9.97 -4.09 10.43
C ALA A 47 -9.27 -5.39 10.04
N LEU A 48 -9.68 -6.51 10.62
CA LEU A 48 -9.11 -7.83 10.34
C LEU A 48 -9.59 -8.35 8.99
N VAL A 49 -8.69 -8.96 8.22
CA VAL A 49 -9.09 -9.81 7.08
C VAL A 49 -9.95 -10.95 7.62
N PRO A 50 -11.20 -11.13 7.12
CA PRO A 50 -12.06 -12.22 7.59
C PRO A 50 -11.49 -13.58 7.20
N GLU A 51 -11.86 -14.62 7.96
CA GLU A 51 -11.55 -16.00 7.56
C GLU A 51 -12.11 -16.29 6.17
N GLY A 52 -11.36 -17.09 5.38
CA GLY A 52 -11.71 -17.39 4.00
C GLY A 52 -10.50 -17.71 3.14
N GLY A 53 -10.70 -17.61 1.83
CA GLY A 53 -9.74 -18.04 0.83
C GLY A 53 -9.76 -19.56 0.62
N ASP A 54 -9.12 -20.00 -0.45
CA ASP A 54 -8.97 -21.42 -0.77
C ASP A 54 -7.90 -22.04 0.15
N GLU A 55 -8.31 -22.98 1.02
CA GLU A 55 -7.40 -23.65 1.96
C GLU A 55 -6.26 -24.41 1.26
N SER A 56 -6.44 -24.79 -0.01
CA SER A 56 -5.38 -25.42 -0.80
C SER A 56 -4.19 -24.51 -1.09
N LEU A 57 -4.37 -23.17 -0.98
CA LEU A 57 -3.34 -22.15 -1.22
C LEU A 57 -2.40 -21.91 -0.05
N GLY A 58 -2.74 -22.43 1.12
CA GLY A 58 -1.88 -22.36 2.29
C GLY A 58 -2.65 -22.52 3.60
N PRO A 59 -1.94 -22.96 4.64
CA PRO A 59 -2.56 -23.26 5.92
C PRO A 59 -2.94 -21.98 6.70
N SER A 60 -2.19 -20.91 6.52
CA SER A 60 -2.43 -19.65 7.22
C SER A 60 -3.27 -18.69 6.38
N ARG A 61 -3.99 -17.81 7.07
CA ARG A 61 -4.75 -16.72 6.42
C ARG A 61 -3.82 -15.78 5.64
N PHE A 62 -2.60 -15.54 6.14
CA PHE A 62 -1.58 -14.75 5.46
C PHE A 62 -1.20 -15.38 4.11
N ALA A 63 -0.88 -16.68 4.09
CA ALA A 63 -0.50 -17.39 2.86
C ALA A 63 -1.65 -17.36 1.83
N ARG A 64 -2.89 -17.65 2.28
CA ARG A 64 -4.08 -17.59 1.42
C ARG A 64 -4.30 -16.19 0.86
N ALA A 65 -4.22 -15.15 1.70
CA ALA A 65 -4.43 -13.76 1.27
C ALA A 65 -3.37 -13.30 0.25
N PHE A 66 -2.11 -13.69 0.45
CA PHE A 66 -1.03 -13.45 -0.52
C PHE A 66 -1.36 -14.09 -1.88
N GLN A 67 -1.67 -15.40 -1.89
CA GLN A 67 -1.91 -16.14 -3.13
C GLN A 67 -3.18 -15.65 -3.84
N GLU A 68 -4.28 -15.44 -3.13
CA GLU A 68 -5.55 -14.98 -3.71
C GLU A 68 -5.43 -13.57 -4.31
N SER A 69 -4.79 -12.64 -3.61
CA SER A 69 -4.57 -11.29 -4.16
C SER A 69 -3.72 -11.35 -5.44
N ALA A 70 -2.67 -12.17 -5.46
CA ALA A 70 -1.82 -12.34 -6.63
C ALA A 70 -2.57 -12.99 -7.80
N ARG A 71 -3.35 -14.06 -7.55
CA ARG A 71 -4.19 -14.73 -8.55
C ARG A 71 -5.23 -13.78 -9.14
N GLU A 72 -5.91 -13.00 -8.30
CA GLU A 72 -6.87 -12.00 -8.75
C GLU A 72 -6.20 -10.96 -9.66
N ALA A 73 -5.04 -10.42 -9.27
CA ALA A 73 -4.30 -9.45 -10.07
C ALA A 73 -3.88 -10.01 -11.43
N ILE A 74 -3.40 -11.26 -11.48
CA ILE A 74 -2.99 -11.95 -12.70
C ILE A 74 -4.19 -12.21 -13.61
N ALA A 75 -5.30 -12.72 -13.06
CA ALA A 75 -6.52 -12.96 -13.80
C ALA A 75 -7.11 -11.65 -14.35
N ASP A 76 -7.12 -10.58 -13.56
CA ASP A 76 -7.57 -9.26 -13.96
C ASP A 76 -6.70 -8.67 -15.08
N ALA A 77 -5.37 -8.72 -14.93
CA ALA A 77 -4.44 -8.28 -15.96
C ALA A 77 -4.67 -9.03 -17.29
N THR A 78 -4.83 -10.35 -17.22
CA THR A 78 -5.11 -11.20 -18.39
C THR A 78 -6.42 -10.80 -19.06
N ALA A 79 -7.48 -10.54 -18.30
CA ALA A 79 -8.75 -10.06 -18.83
C ALA A 79 -8.64 -8.66 -19.44
N ARG A 80 -7.65 -7.86 -19.03
CA ARG A 80 -7.35 -6.52 -19.58
C ARG A 80 -6.36 -6.55 -20.76
N GLY A 81 -6.02 -7.73 -21.27
CA GLY A 81 -5.17 -7.89 -22.45
C GLY A 81 -3.69 -8.06 -22.15
N TRP A 82 -3.30 -8.18 -20.87
CA TRP A 82 -1.93 -8.55 -20.56
C TRP A 82 -1.59 -9.97 -21.00
N ARG A 83 -0.40 -10.12 -21.55
CA ARG A 83 0.22 -11.42 -21.84
C ARG A 83 1.62 -11.41 -21.23
N PRO A 84 1.96 -12.40 -20.40
CA PRO A 84 3.27 -12.45 -19.77
C PRO A 84 4.38 -12.47 -20.80
N GLY A 85 5.41 -11.67 -20.60
CA GLY A 85 6.65 -11.72 -21.36
C GLY A 85 7.49 -12.95 -21.01
N GLY A 86 8.71 -13.03 -21.56
CA GLY A 86 9.61 -14.15 -21.30
C GLY A 86 10.10 -14.24 -19.87
N THR A 87 10.12 -13.09 -19.16
CA THR A 87 10.65 -12.99 -17.80
C THR A 87 9.70 -12.21 -16.90
N VAL A 88 9.01 -12.93 -16.01
CA VAL A 88 8.12 -12.33 -15.00
C VAL A 88 8.78 -12.38 -13.63
N GLY A 89 9.04 -11.21 -13.03
CA GLY A 89 9.60 -11.09 -11.69
C GLY A 89 8.52 -10.98 -10.62
N VAL A 90 8.88 -11.23 -9.35
CA VAL A 90 7.99 -11.08 -8.20
C VAL A 90 8.67 -10.27 -7.10
N VAL A 91 8.06 -9.17 -6.68
CA VAL A 91 8.47 -8.38 -5.52
C VAL A 91 7.41 -8.50 -4.44
N HIS A 92 7.80 -8.93 -3.25
CA HIS A 92 6.92 -9.00 -2.10
C HIS A 92 7.30 -7.95 -1.06
N ALA A 93 6.41 -7.00 -0.81
CA ALA A 93 6.54 -6.04 0.27
C ALA A 93 5.97 -6.62 1.56
N ILE A 94 6.78 -6.70 2.59
CA ILE A 94 6.46 -7.36 3.86
C ILE A 94 7.14 -6.59 5.01
N VAL A 95 6.47 -6.48 6.15
CA VAL A 95 7.10 -5.93 7.36
C VAL A 95 7.45 -7.05 8.33
N LEU A 96 6.46 -7.74 8.90
CA LEU A 96 6.69 -8.80 9.89
C LEU A 96 6.43 -10.22 9.34
N GLY A 97 5.70 -10.35 8.25
CA GLY A 97 5.31 -11.65 7.71
C GLY A 97 4.14 -12.29 8.45
N ASP A 98 4.12 -13.60 8.45
CA ASP A 98 3.06 -14.39 9.09
C ASP A 98 3.32 -14.56 10.59
N VAL A 99 3.12 -13.50 11.35
CA VAL A 99 3.40 -13.44 12.79
C VAL A 99 2.63 -14.53 13.55
N ARG A 100 1.38 -14.80 13.17
CA ARG A 100 0.54 -15.80 13.86
C ARG A 100 1.07 -17.22 13.62
N ASP A 101 1.46 -17.55 12.39
CA ASP A 101 2.04 -18.88 12.10
C ASP A 101 3.40 -19.04 12.80
N TRP A 102 4.17 -17.97 12.98
CA TRP A 102 5.38 -17.94 13.79
C TRP A 102 5.08 -18.21 15.27
N GLU A 103 4.12 -17.51 15.86
CA GLU A 103 3.69 -17.71 17.24
C GLU A 103 3.18 -19.13 17.45
N ASP A 104 2.28 -19.62 16.60
CA ASP A 104 1.70 -20.96 16.66
C ASP A 104 2.76 -22.03 16.50
N PHE A 105 3.70 -21.87 15.57
CA PHE A 105 4.78 -22.83 15.36
C PHE A 105 5.62 -23.05 16.62
N HIS A 106 5.83 -22.02 17.43
CA HIS A 106 6.66 -22.11 18.64
C HIS A 106 5.87 -22.43 19.91
N THR A 107 4.57 -22.12 19.95
CA THR A 107 3.75 -22.25 21.17
C THR A 107 2.77 -23.41 21.14
N VAL A 108 2.24 -23.77 19.97
CA VAL A 108 1.25 -24.83 19.82
C VAL A 108 1.92 -26.14 19.40
N ASP A 109 1.73 -27.21 20.20
CA ASP A 109 2.22 -28.56 19.86
C ASP A 109 1.12 -29.36 19.14
N ASP A 110 0.96 -29.12 17.85
CA ASP A 110 -0.07 -29.75 17.00
C ASP A 110 0.51 -30.70 15.94
N GLY A 111 1.76 -31.11 16.11
CA GLY A 111 2.48 -32.00 15.17
C GLY A 111 2.98 -31.29 13.90
N ARG A 112 2.76 -29.98 13.74
CA ARG A 112 3.26 -29.20 12.58
C ARG A 112 4.72 -28.79 12.71
N ARG A 113 5.37 -29.07 13.87
CA ARG A 113 6.79 -28.79 14.15
C ARG A 113 7.72 -29.73 13.39
N GLY A 114 7.80 -29.56 12.09
CA GLY A 114 8.74 -30.28 11.22
C GLY A 114 9.38 -29.37 10.21
N SER A 115 10.37 -29.88 9.47
CA SER A 115 11.10 -29.09 8.48
C SER A 115 10.19 -28.41 7.45
N ARG A 116 9.10 -29.06 7.04
CA ARG A 116 8.11 -28.48 6.14
C ARG A 116 7.32 -27.33 6.80
N GLY A 117 6.98 -27.46 8.08
CA GLY A 117 6.35 -26.39 8.86
C GLY A 117 7.28 -25.20 9.00
N TYR A 118 8.56 -25.43 9.32
CA TYR A 118 9.56 -24.37 9.41
C TYR A 118 9.75 -23.61 8.08
N LEU A 119 9.81 -24.31 6.94
CA LEU A 119 9.97 -23.66 5.62
C LEU A 119 8.83 -22.70 5.30
N ARG A 120 7.61 -22.91 5.81
CA ARG A 120 6.48 -22.00 5.63
C ARG A 120 6.67 -20.65 6.30
N LEU A 121 7.46 -20.61 7.37
CA LEU A 121 7.76 -19.36 8.09
C LEU A 121 8.72 -18.44 7.32
N LEU A 122 9.40 -18.94 6.29
CA LEU A 122 10.33 -18.12 5.50
C LEU A 122 9.56 -17.10 4.66
N PRO A 123 9.90 -15.80 4.73
CA PRO A 123 9.23 -14.76 3.95
C PRO A 123 9.27 -14.98 2.43
N SER A 124 10.21 -15.77 1.93
CA SER A 124 10.35 -16.11 0.52
C SER A 124 9.41 -17.24 0.05
N THR A 125 8.87 -18.03 0.97
CA THR A 125 8.04 -19.19 0.61
C THR A 125 6.78 -18.81 -0.18
N PRO A 126 5.99 -17.78 0.19
CA PRO A 126 4.83 -17.36 -0.61
C PRO A 126 5.19 -16.98 -2.05
N ILE A 127 6.33 -16.29 -2.24
CA ILE A 127 6.85 -15.96 -3.57
C ILE A 127 7.16 -17.23 -4.36
N SER A 128 7.86 -18.18 -3.74
CA SER A 128 8.26 -19.43 -4.41
C SER A 128 7.04 -20.25 -4.85
N VAL A 129 5.99 -20.30 -4.02
CA VAL A 129 4.74 -20.98 -4.36
C VAL A 129 4.06 -20.31 -5.55
N LEU A 130 3.96 -18.98 -5.56
CA LEU A 130 3.37 -18.22 -6.66
C LEU A 130 4.14 -18.44 -7.96
N MET A 131 5.47 -18.34 -7.91
CA MET A 131 6.32 -18.53 -9.08
C MET A 131 6.22 -19.95 -9.65
N GLN A 132 6.14 -20.97 -8.79
CA GLN A 132 5.91 -22.36 -9.22
C GLN A 132 4.55 -22.55 -9.88
N GLU A 133 3.51 -21.94 -9.34
CA GLU A 133 2.15 -22.05 -9.86
C GLU A 133 2.03 -21.51 -11.28
N PHE A 134 2.61 -20.33 -11.54
CA PHE A 134 2.49 -19.64 -12.83
C PHE A 134 3.67 -19.88 -13.77
N GLY A 135 4.69 -20.63 -13.35
CA GLY A 135 5.89 -20.86 -14.17
C GLY A 135 6.69 -19.57 -14.38
N PHE A 136 6.72 -18.66 -13.42
CA PHE A 136 7.51 -17.44 -13.49
C PHE A 136 8.98 -17.71 -13.16
N HIS A 137 9.89 -17.25 -14.00
CA HIS A 137 11.33 -17.52 -13.87
C HIS A 137 12.18 -16.25 -13.72
N GLY A 138 11.55 -15.09 -13.51
CA GLY A 138 12.24 -13.82 -13.31
C GLY A 138 12.85 -13.67 -11.91
N PRO A 139 13.44 -12.48 -11.64
CA PRO A 139 13.98 -12.18 -10.32
C PRO A 139 12.88 -12.14 -9.26
N SER A 140 13.24 -12.48 -8.02
CA SER A 140 12.31 -12.41 -6.90
C SER A 140 12.99 -11.87 -5.64
N MET A 141 12.30 -11.01 -4.88
CA MET A 141 12.82 -10.50 -3.63
C MET A 141 11.72 -10.06 -2.66
N ASN A 142 12.06 -10.07 -1.37
CA ASN A 142 11.29 -9.37 -0.35
C ASN A 142 11.88 -7.97 -0.14
N VAL A 143 11.01 -6.97 0.03
CA VAL A 143 11.39 -5.60 0.41
C VAL A 143 10.66 -5.19 1.67
N SER A 144 11.33 -4.45 2.55
CA SER A 144 10.76 -3.92 3.78
C SER A 144 11.22 -2.48 4.01
N ALA A 145 10.27 -1.58 4.16
CA ALA A 145 10.47 -0.17 4.46
C ALA A 145 9.30 0.37 5.31
N ALA A 146 8.92 -0.40 6.33
CA ALA A 146 7.77 -0.12 7.20
C ALA A 146 6.51 0.19 6.37
N CYS A 147 5.76 1.26 6.72
CA CYS A 147 4.53 1.64 6.02
C CYS A 147 4.74 2.06 4.55
N SER A 148 6.00 2.28 4.14
CA SER A 148 6.40 2.63 2.77
C SER A 148 6.64 1.43 1.85
N SER A 149 6.56 0.20 2.38
CA SER A 149 7.01 -1.02 1.67
C SER A 149 6.34 -1.23 0.32
N ALA A 150 5.05 -0.94 0.18
CA ALA A 150 4.33 -1.11 -1.08
C ALA A 150 4.79 -0.14 -2.18
N ASN A 151 5.03 1.16 -1.84
CA ASN A 151 5.63 2.10 -2.78
C ASN A 151 7.03 1.64 -3.22
N VAL A 152 7.84 1.15 -2.25
CA VAL A 152 9.19 0.63 -2.51
C VAL A 152 9.13 -0.58 -3.46
N ALA A 153 8.16 -1.48 -3.31
CA ALA A 153 7.95 -2.60 -4.23
C ALA A 153 7.68 -2.13 -5.67
N LEU A 154 6.79 -1.13 -5.84
CA LEU A 154 6.49 -0.58 -7.17
C LEU A 154 7.68 0.16 -7.78
N ILE A 155 8.44 0.92 -6.98
CA ILE A 155 9.67 1.57 -7.44
C ILE A 155 10.71 0.51 -7.84
N THR A 156 10.85 -0.57 -7.09
CA THR A 156 11.74 -1.70 -7.42
C THR A 156 11.30 -2.37 -8.73
N ALA A 157 10.01 -2.60 -8.90
CA ALA A 157 9.46 -3.15 -10.15
C ALA A 157 9.76 -2.24 -11.34
N GLN A 158 9.59 -0.93 -11.21
CA GLN A 158 9.95 0.02 -12.25
C GLN A 158 11.44 -0.07 -12.61
N MET A 159 12.33 -0.13 -11.60
CA MET A 159 13.77 -0.31 -11.83
C MET A 159 14.08 -1.61 -12.58
N TRP A 160 13.41 -2.72 -12.25
CA TRP A 160 13.63 -3.99 -12.96
C TRP A 160 13.18 -3.94 -14.42
N LEU A 161 12.01 -3.32 -14.68
CA LEU A 161 11.54 -3.13 -16.06
C LEU A 161 12.45 -2.18 -16.86
N ASP A 162 12.94 -1.11 -16.22
CA ASP A 162 13.79 -0.11 -16.89
C ASP A 162 15.18 -0.65 -17.21
N GLN A 163 15.70 -1.54 -16.35
CA GLN A 163 17.01 -2.17 -16.54
C GLN A 163 16.94 -3.52 -17.29
N GLY A 164 15.76 -3.97 -17.66
CA GLY A 164 15.57 -5.23 -18.41
C GLY A 164 15.80 -6.49 -17.57
N PHE A 165 15.73 -6.42 -16.24
CA PHE A 165 15.76 -7.62 -15.38
C PHE A 165 14.48 -8.45 -15.49
N ALA A 166 13.37 -7.82 -15.84
CA ALA A 166 12.09 -8.48 -16.08
C ALA A 166 11.33 -7.76 -17.19
N ASP A 167 10.47 -8.49 -17.90
CA ASP A 167 9.52 -7.94 -18.87
C ASP A 167 8.24 -7.45 -18.16
N ASP A 168 7.87 -8.17 -17.10
CA ASP A 168 6.72 -7.90 -16.25
C ASP A 168 7.07 -8.17 -14.79
N VAL A 169 6.37 -7.52 -13.86
CA VAL A 169 6.55 -7.78 -12.43
C VAL A 169 5.20 -7.91 -11.73
N VAL A 170 5.07 -8.95 -10.92
CA VAL A 170 3.99 -9.07 -9.95
C VAL A 170 4.49 -8.52 -8.62
N CYS A 171 3.93 -7.40 -8.18
CA CYS A 171 4.17 -6.82 -6.87
C CYS A 171 3.08 -7.29 -5.92
N VAL A 172 3.43 -7.99 -4.85
CA VAL A 172 2.50 -8.35 -3.78
C VAL A 172 2.90 -7.62 -2.51
N THR A 173 1.94 -7.10 -1.80
CA THR A 173 2.16 -6.46 -0.50
C THR A 173 1.22 -7.10 0.51
N THR A 174 1.73 -7.66 1.60
CA THR A 174 0.91 -8.41 2.55
C THR A 174 1.27 -8.05 3.97
N ASP A 175 0.26 -7.64 4.73
CA ASP A 175 0.41 -7.41 6.15
C ASP A 175 -0.89 -7.82 6.88
N LEU A 176 -0.81 -8.88 7.65
CA LEU A 176 -1.86 -9.40 8.51
C LEU A 176 -1.38 -9.46 9.96
N SER A 177 -0.68 -8.42 10.39
CA SER A 177 0.00 -8.36 11.69
C SER A 177 -0.82 -7.67 12.80
N ALA A 178 -2.12 -7.49 12.63
CA ALA A 178 -2.99 -6.88 13.64
C ALA A 178 -3.22 -7.82 14.86
N SER A 179 -2.13 -8.40 15.38
CA SER A 179 -2.15 -9.21 16.58
C SER A 179 -2.39 -8.33 17.82
N PRO A 180 -2.89 -8.92 18.93
CA PRO A 180 -3.09 -8.17 20.16
C PRO A 180 -1.85 -7.45 20.67
N ASP A 181 -0.66 -8.05 20.55
CA ASP A 181 0.60 -7.45 21.00
C ASP A 181 1.00 -6.25 20.12
N MET A 182 0.86 -6.38 18.80
CA MET A 182 1.12 -5.27 17.89
C MET A 182 0.20 -4.10 18.17
N VAL A 183 -1.09 -4.33 18.27
CA VAL A 183 -2.07 -3.27 18.58
C VAL A 183 -1.74 -2.62 19.92
N HIS A 184 -1.47 -3.41 20.96
CA HIS A 184 -1.11 -2.91 22.28
C HIS A 184 0.12 -1.99 22.26
N HIS A 185 1.20 -2.43 21.62
CA HIS A 185 2.43 -1.63 21.59
C HIS A 185 2.27 -0.33 20.80
N PHE A 186 1.55 -0.34 19.68
CA PHE A 186 1.29 0.88 18.92
C PHE A 186 0.32 1.85 19.63
N VAL A 187 -0.62 1.34 20.42
CA VAL A 187 -1.46 2.16 21.32
C VAL A 187 -0.58 2.81 22.41
N GLN A 188 0.32 2.04 23.02
CA GLN A 188 1.26 2.59 24.02
C GLN A 188 2.21 3.65 23.44
N MET A 189 2.61 3.51 22.18
CA MET A 189 3.41 4.52 21.48
C MET A 189 2.61 5.79 21.11
N GLY A 190 1.29 5.80 21.31
CA GLY A 190 0.41 6.91 20.93
C GLY A 190 0.20 7.06 19.43
N ALA A 191 0.47 6.02 18.64
CA ALA A 191 0.26 6.03 17.20
C ALA A 191 -1.06 5.40 16.78
N ALA A 192 -1.48 4.32 17.46
CA ALA A 192 -2.75 3.64 17.20
C ALA A 192 -3.81 3.98 18.27
N VAL A 193 -5.07 3.84 17.89
CA VAL A 193 -6.25 4.03 18.73
C VAL A 193 -7.12 2.78 18.58
N GLY A 194 -7.31 2.05 19.69
CA GLY A 194 -8.10 0.81 19.69
C GLY A 194 -9.47 0.95 20.39
N ASP A 195 -9.65 1.98 21.21
CA ASP A 195 -10.82 2.17 22.08
C ASP A 195 -11.93 3.02 21.46
N THR A 196 -11.69 3.62 20.32
CA THR A 196 -12.57 4.58 19.67
C THR A 196 -12.90 4.13 18.25
N GLU A 197 -14.14 4.35 17.81
CA GLU A 197 -14.55 4.04 16.44
C GLU A 197 -13.63 4.69 15.42
N PRO A 198 -13.22 3.95 14.35
CA PRO A 198 -12.20 4.41 13.42
C PRO A 198 -12.42 5.78 12.79
N LEU A 199 -13.66 6.10 12.39
CA LEU A 199 -13.99 7.40 11.80
C LEU A 199 -13.88 8.57 12.80
N ASP A 200 -14.00 8.29 14.09
CA ASP A 200 -13.81 9.28 15.15
C ASP A 200 -12.36 9.38 15.63
N ALA A 201 -11.61 8.29 15.52
CA ALA A 201 -10.21 8.22 15.96
C ALA A 201 -9.24 8.70 14.88
N CYS A 202 -9.36 8.15 13.66
CA CYS A 202 -8.51 8.40 12.52
C CYS A 202 -9.18 9.41 11.58
N ARG A 203 -8.81 10.67 11.71
CA ARG A 203 -9.35 11.80 10.93
C ARG A 203 -8.23 12.64 10.34
N PRO A 204 -7.42 12.08 9.43
CA PRO A 204 -6.29 12.82 8.86
C PRO A 204 -6.81 14.11 8.20
N PHE A 205 -6.07 15.20 8.38
CA PHE A 205 -6.42 16.54 7.92
C PHE A 205 -7.70 17.15 8.53
N GLN A 206 -8.24 16.57 9.59
CA GLN A 206 -9.37 17.10 10.35
C GLN A 206 -8.96 17.41 11.80
N ALA A 207 -9.72 18.26 12.47
CA ALA A 207 -9.50 18.56 13.88
C ALA A 207 -9.77 17.33 14.76
N GLY A 208 -8.94 17.14 15.80
CA GLY A 208 -9.12 16.10 16.80
C GLY A 208 -8.77 14.68 16.35
N SER A 209 -8.03 14.52 15.26
CA SER A 209 -7.45 13.22 14.91
C SER A 209 -6.50 12.73 15.98
N ARG A 210 -6.56 11.45 16.34
CA ARG A 210 -5.80 10.88 17.48
C ARG A 210 -4.78 9.82 17.05
N GLY A 211 -4.82 9.35 15.81
CA GLY A 211 -4.02 8.25 15.29
C GLY A 211 -4.85 7.34 14.41
N PHE A 212 -4.41 6.10 14.21
CA PHE A 212 -5.08 5.15 13.34
C PHE A 212 -5.63 3.94 14.11
N SER A 213 -6.66 3.29 13.57
CA SER A 213 -7.00 1.90 13.91
C SER A 213 -6.16 0.95 13.05
N PHE A 214 -5.79 -0.21 13.60
CA PHE A 214 -5.09 -1.23 12.82
C PHE A 214 -5.96 -1.81 11.71
N GLY A 215 -5.35 -2.14 10.58
CA GLY A 215 -5.95 -2.88 9.48
C GLY A 215 -5.02 -3.97 8.96
N GLU A 216 -5.61 -4.95 8.29
CA GLU A 216 -4.93 -6.03 7.59
C GLU A 216 -5.26 -5.97 6.10
N ALA A 217 -4.28 -6.24 5.24
CA ALA A 217 -4.52 -6.39 3.81
C ALA A 217 -3.45 -7.24 3.13
N ALA A 218 -3.84 -7.88 2.03
CA ALA A 218 -2.95 -8.36 0.98
C ALA A 218 -3.37 -7.72 -0.33
N VAL A 219 -2.41 -7.16 -1.06
CA VAL A 219 -2.65 -6.42 -2.30
C VAL A 219 -1.64 -6.87 -3.34
N ALA A 220 -2.09 -7.06 -4.56
CA ALA A 220 -1.21 -7.38 -5.66
C ALA A 220 -1.43 -6.48 -6.87
N PHE A 221 -0.35 -6.22 -7.59
CA PHE A 221 -0.34 -5.52 -8.86
C PHE A 221 0.39 -6.35 -9.90
N VAL A 222 -0.14 -6.44 -11.10
CA VAL A 222 0.64 -6.78 -12.27
C VAL A 222 1.06 -5.47 -12.93
N VAL A 223 2.35 -5.24 -13.07
CA VAL A 223 2.91 -4.09 -13.76
C VAL A 223 3.62 -4.54 -15.02
N SER A 224 3.26 -3.94 -16.15
CA SER A 224 3.70 -4.38 -17.48
C SER A 224 3.62 -3.23 -18.48
N ARG A 225 4.55 -3.23 -19.44
CA ARG A 225 4.45 -2.32 -20.60
C ARG A 225 3.55 -2.88 -21.71
N SER A 226 3.18 -4.16 -21.62
CA SER A 226 2.42 -4.89 -22.63
C SER A 226 1.02 -5.24 -22.10
N VAL A 227 0.16 -4.24 -22.02
CA VAL A 227 -1.25 -4.40 -21.62
C VAL A 227 -2.14 -3.49 -22.45
N GLU A 228 -3.33 -3.98 -22.84
CA GLU A 228 -4.24 -3.22 -23.72
C GLU A 228 -5.05 -2.16 -22.94
N ARG A 229 -5.53 -2.50 -21.73
CA ARG A 229 -6.42 -1.67 -20.93
C ARG A 229 -5.92 -1.54 -19.48
N PRO A 230 -4.81 -0.82 -19.24
CA PRO A 230 -4.32 -0.61 -17.89
C PRO A 230 -5.27 0.26 -17.06
N TYR A 231 -5.20 0.16 -15.75
CA TYR A 231 -5.93 1.04 -14.83
C TYR A 231 -5.43 2.48 -14.87
N CYS A 232 -4.14 2.61 -14.70
CA CYS A 232 -3.39 3.87 -14.71
C CYS A 232 -1.92 3.53 -14.95
N ALA A 233 -1.06 4.53 -14.94
CA ALA A 233 0.38 4.33 -15.01
C ALA A 233 1.09 5.00 -13.83
N MET A 234 2.13 4.37 -13.32
CA MET A 234 3.13 5.01 -12.48
C MET A 234 4.16 5.68 -13.40
N PHE A 235 4.31 6.98 -13.29
CA PHE A 235 5.21 7.81 -14.09
C PHE A 235 6.61 7.86 -13.49
N GLY A 236 6.71 7.83 -12.16
CA GLY A 236 7.97 7.81 -11.45
C GLY A 236 7.78 7.66 -9.95
N GLY A 237 8.89 7.51 -9.25
CA GLY A 237 8.90 7.45 -7.80
C GLY A 237 10.27 7.73 -7.21
N ALA A 238 10.29 7.99 -5.91
CA ALA A 238 11.51 8.24 -5.16
C ALA A 238 11.41 7.67 -3.74
N MET A 239 12.58 7.45 -3.15
CA MET A 239 12.75 7.02 -1.77
C MET A 239 13.83 7.87 -1.12
N THR A 240 13.65 8.21 0.15
CA THR A 240 14.68 8.82 1.02
C THR A 240 14.55 8.26 2.43
N ASN A 241 15.52 8.58 3.28
CA ASN A 241 15.42 8.27 4.70
C ASN A 241 15.75 9.53 5.51
N ASP A 242 15.00 9.80 6.57
CA ASP A 242 15.20 10.95 7.44
C ASP A 242 16.52 10.88 8.22
N ALA A 243 17.00 9.68 8.51
CA ALA A 243 18.16 9.43 9.38
C ALA A 243 18.08 10.21 10.70
N HIS A 244 16.86 10.35 11.24
CA HIS A 244 16.57 11.17 12.41
C HIS A 244 16.27 10.34 13.67
N HIS A 245 15.22 9.51 13.61
CA HIS A 245 14.75 8.73 14.75
C HIS A 245 14.01 7.45 14.29
N VAL A 246 14.00 6.39 15.11
CA VAL A 246 13.38 5.10 14.77
C VAL A 246 11.84 5.14 14.77
N VAL A 247 11.23 6.19 15.33
CA VAL A 247 9.75 6.35 15.37
C VAL A 247 9.31 7.70 14.84
N SER A 248 9.93 8.80 15.31
CA SER A 248 9.48 10.17 15.05
C SER A 248 9.89 10.65 13.66
N VAL A 249 9.02 11.39 13.01
CA VAL A 249 9.29 12.13 11.77
C VAL A 249 10.31 13.24 12.05
N ASP A 250 11.26 13.49 11.12
CA ASP A 250 12.17 14.64 11.21
C ASP A 250 11.36 15.95 11.15
N PRO A 251 11.36 16.77 12.21
CA PRO A 251 10.63 18.04 12.21
C PRO A 251 11.14 19.03 11.15
N GLY A 252 12.34 18.83 10.62
CA GLY A 252 12.88 19.61 9.51
C GLY A 252 12.29 19.27 8.16
N LEU A 253 11.59 18.14 8.01
CA LEU A 253 10.88 17.65 6.83
C LEU A 253 11.70 17.61 5.53
N ARG A 254 13.02 17.76 5.63
CA ARG A 254 13.90 17.93 4.44
C ARG A 254 13.85 16.73 3.50
N GLN A 255 13.83 15.52 4.08
CA GLN A 255 13.92 14.31 3.29
C GLN A 255 12.60 13.94 2.60
N ILE A 256 11.44 14.16 3.23
CA ILE A 256 10.15 13.96 2.58
C ILE A 256 9.91 14.99 1.48
N MET A 257 10.30 16.26 1.70
CA MET A 257 10.25 17.30 0.69
C MET A 257 11.13 16.96 -0.50
N GLU A 258 12.36 16.53 -0.27
CA GLU A 258 13.30 16.09 -1.31
C GLU A 258 12.80 14.83 -2.03
N CYS A 259 12.24 13.86 -1.31
CA CYS A 259 11.64 12.67 -1.88
C CYS A 259 10.52 13.04 -2.87
N THR A 260 9.66 13.97 -2.48
CA THR A 260 8.55 14.43 -3.32
C THR A 260 9.05 15.17 -4.58
N ARG A 261 10.01 16.07 -4.44
CA ARG A 261 10.63 16.75 -5.59
C ARG A 261 11.23 15.74 -6.57
N ARG A 262 12.04 14.79 -6.07
CA ARG A 262 12.64 13.76 -6.92
C ARG A 262 11.61 12.87 -7.62
N ALA A 263 10.50 12.56 -6.95
CA ALA A 263 9.43 11.77 -7.57
C ALA A 263 8.76 12.55 -8.70
N LEU A 264 8.48 13.83 -8.51
CA LEU A 264 7.93 14.73 -9.54
C LEU A 264 8.91 14.91 -10.72
N ASP A 265 10.18 15.18 -10.44
CA ASP A 265 11.22 15.35 -11.45
C ASP A 265 11.37 14.10 -12.33
N ARG A 266 11.45 12.90 -11.68
CA ARG A 266 11.53 11.63 -12.41
C ARG A 266 10.29 11.30 -13.21
N SER A 267 9.15 11.83 -12.79
CA SER A 267 7.86 11.66 -13.50
C SER A 267 7.68 12.67 -14.65
N GLY A 268 8.48 13.72 -14.72
CA GLY A 268 8.27 14.84 -15.62
C GLY A 268 6.96 15.59 -15.36
N VAL A 269 6.50 15.61 -14.10
CA VAL A 269 5.24 16.23 -13.69
C VAL A 269 5.55 17.45 -12.83
N ALA A 270 5.02 18.59 -13.20
CA ALA A 270 5.15 19.81 -12.41
C ALA A 270 4.17 19.78 -11.22
N PRO A 271 4.52 20.42 -10.08
CA PRO A 271 3.63 20.45 -8.92
C PRO A 271 2.22 20.99 -9.24
N GLU A 272 2.13 21.94 -10.16
CA GLU A 272 0.86 22.55 -10.62
C GLU A 272 -0.03 21.59 -11.40
N ASP A 273 0.51 20.53 -11.98
CA ASP A 273 -0.23 19.52 -12.74
C ASP A 273 -0.82 18.42 -11.84
N VAL A 274 -0.48 18.41 -10.55
CA VAL A 274 -0.98 17.43 -9.60
C VAL A 274 -2.41 17.76 -9.21
N SER A 275 -3.33 16.86 -9.55
CA SER A 275 -4.76 17.01 -9.27
C SER A 275 -5.18 16.42 -7.94
N TYR A 276 -4.54 15.32 -7.53
CA TYR A 276 -4.88 14.56 -6.32
C TYR A 276 -3.65 14.26 -5.48
N TYR A 277 -3.83 14.35 -4.18
CA TYR A 277 -2.85 13.96 -3.18
C TYR A 277 -3.40 12.78 -2.38
N ASN A 278 -2.91 11.59 -2.68
CA ASN A 278 -3.20 10.38 -1.92
C ASN A 278 -2.24 10.33 -0.73
N ALA A 279 -2.72 10.85 0.39
CA ALA A 279 -1.92 11.06 1.58
C ALA A 279 -1.48 9.75 2.23
N HIS A 280 -0.35 9.78 2.95
CA HIS A 280 -0.08 8.78 3.95
C HIS A 280 -1.20 8.78 5.01
N GLY A 281 -1.56 9.98 5.51
CA GLY A 281 -2.80 10.23 6.24
C GLY A 281 -3.07 9.23 7.36
N SER A 282 -2.09 9.02 8.24
CA SER A 282 -2.24 8.11 9.40
C SER A 282 -3.10 8.69 10.53
N GLY A 283 -3.43 9.98 10.45
CA GLY A 283 -4.16 10.67 11.52
C GLY A 283 -3.33 10.95 12.77
N THR A 284 -2.03 10.63 12.76
CA THR A 284 -1.10 11.04 13.82
C THR A 284 -0.69 12.49 13.62
N GLN A 285 -0.54 13.24 14.72
CA GLN A 285 -0.20 14.67 14.65
C GLN A 285 1.06 14.94 13.83
N GLN A 286 2.11 14.13 13.99
CA GLN A 286 3.37 14.32 13.26
C GLN A 286 3.21 14.15 11.75
N CYS A 287 2.49 13.12 11.31
CA CYS A 287 2.26 12.90 9.89
C CYS A 287 1.34 13.98 9.29
N ASP A 288 0.28 14.36 9.99
CA ASP A 288 -0.64 15.40 9.51
C ASP A 288 0.07 16.75 9.35
N VAL A 289 0.95 17.15 10.30
CA VAL A 289 1.76 18.37 10.18
C VAL A 289 2.72 18.26 9.00
N ALA A 290 3.42 17.13 8.85
CA ALA A 290 4.37 16.94 7.76
C ALA A 290 3.70 17.04 6.39
N GLU A 291 2.56 16.37 6.20
CA GLU A 291 1.85 16.37 4.93
C GLU A 291 1.15 17.71 4.62
N ARG A 292 0.60 18.40 5.65
CA ARG A 292 0.09 19.77 5.48
C ARG A 292 1.19 20.73 5.03
N THR A 293 2.37 20.69 5.66
CA THR A 293 3.51 21.51 5.26
C THR A 293 3.94 21.23 3.82
N LEU A 294 3.99 19.93 3.46
CA LEU A 294 4.33 19.51 2.10
C LEU A 294 3.31 20.03 1.06
N LEU A 295 2.02 19.93 1.37
CA LEU A 295 0.94 20.46 0.51
C LEU A 295 1.07 21.97 0.30
N THR A 296 1.27 22.72 1.35
CA THR A 296 1.42 24.19 1.27
C THR A 296 2.69 24.57 0.52
N GLU A 297 3.86 24.01 0.87
CA GLU A 297 5.14 24.46 0.32
C GLU A 297 5.45 23.97 -1.09
N LEU A 298 4.94 22.78 -1.49
CA LEU A 298 5.21 22.23 -2.83
C LEU A 298 4.04 22.38 -3.80
N PHE A 299 2.80 22.44 -3.31
CA PHE A 299 1.62 22.36 -4.16
C PHE A 299 0.68 23.57 -4.04
N ASP A 300 1.01 24.57 -3.20
CA ASP A 300 0.14 25.73 -2.90
C ASP A 300 -1.29 25.29 -2.52
N ASP A 301 -1.42 24.18 -1.79
CA ASP A 301 -2.71 23.57 -1.39
C ASP A 301 -3.69 23.31 -2.56
N ARG A 302 -3.19 23.10 -3.78
CA ARG A 302 -4.04 22.92 -4.96
C ARG A 302 -4.67 21.53 -5.09
N PRO A 303 -3.95 20.41 -4.84
CA PRO A 303 -4.51 19.08 -5.04
C PRO A 303 -5.69 18.78 -4.12
N LEU A 304 -6.64 17.99 -4.60
CA LEU A 304 -7.65 17.36 -3.75
C LEU A 304 -7.01 16.25 -2.92
N ILE A 305 -7.27 16.26 -1.63
CA ILE A 305 -6.62 15.37 -0.65
C ILE A 305 -7.55 14.22 -0.33
N HIS A 306 -7.04 13.00 -0.33
CA HIS A 306 -7.76 11.86 0.21
C HIS A 306 -6.84 10.91 0.97
N SER A 307 -7.40 10.25 1.98
CA SER A 307 -6.81 9.12 2.69
C SER A 307 -7.90 8.14 3.04
N ILE A 308 -7.69 6.87 2.76
CA ILE A 308 -8.69 5.83 3.05
C ILE A 308 -8.42 5.07 4.34
N LYS A 309 -7.39 5.44 5.12
CA LYS A 309 -7.08 4.79 6.40
C LYS A 309 -8.22 4.82 7.43
N PRO A 310 -9.06 5.88 7.50
CA PRO A 310 -10.25 5.84 8.34
C PRO A 310 -11.21 4.69 7.98
N LEU A 311 -11.25 4.29 6.71
CA LEU A 311 -12.10 3.23 6.20
C LEU A 311 -11.46 1.84 6.31
N THR A 312 -10.19 1.70 5.96
CA THR A 312 -9.49 0.41 5.87
C THR A 312 -8.71 0.02 7.11
N GLY A 313 -8.51 0.96 8.03
CA GLY A 313 -7.44 0.88 9.02
C GLY A 313 -6.06 1.08 8.40
N HIS A 314 -5.03 1.20 9.21
CA HIS A 314 -3.65 1.24 8.76
C HIS A 314 -3.12 -0.19 8.55
N CYS A 315 -3.00 -0.61 7.30
CA CYS A 315 -2.55 -1.94 6.91
C CYS A 315 -1.01 -2.08 6.84
N MET A 316 -0.28 -1.39 7.69
CA MET A 316 1.18 -1.44 7.85
C MET A 316 1.94 -1.51 6.51
N GLY A 317 2.65 -2.60 6.23
CA GLY A 317 3.40 -2.78 4.99
C GLY A 317 2.55 -2.79 3.71
N ALA A 318 1.27 -3.16 3.82
CA ALA A 318 0.33 -3.15 2.70
C ALA A 318 -0.43 -1.82 2.55
N ALA A 319 -0.24 -0.84 3.46
CA ALA A 319 -1.03 0.38 3.51
C ALA A 319 -0.97 1.19 2.20
N ALA A 320 0.23 1.51 1.71
CA ALA A 320 0.35 2.22 0.44
C ALA A 320 -0.20 1.41 -0.74
N GLY A 321 -0.14 0.07 -0.68
CA GLY A 321 -0.70 -0.82 -1.70
C GLY A 321 -2.22 -0.69 -1.83
N ILE A 322 -2.97 -0.82 -0.74
CA ILE A 322 -4.43 -0.70 -0.78
C ILE A 322 -4.88 0.70 -1.20
N GLU A 323 -4.11 1.74 -0.84
CA GLU A 323 -4.35 3.14 -1.25
C GLU A 323 -4.10 3.37 -2.74
N ILE A 324 -3.09 2.69 -3.31
CA ILE A 324 -2.84 2.72 -4.76
C ILE A 324 -3.92 1.94 -5.51
N VAL A 325 -4.40 0.79 -5.00
CA VAL A 325 -5.55 0.09 -5.59
C VAL A 325 -6.78 0.97 -5.60
N ALA A 326 -7.06 1.69 -4.52
CA ALA A 326 -8.18 2.64 -4.47
C ALA A 326 -8.05 3.72 -5.56
N SER A 327 -6.83 4.26 -5.77
CA SER A 327 -6.56 5.20 -6.87
C SER A 327 -6.71 4.53 -8.25
N ALA A 328 -6.17 3.32 -8.44
CA ALA A 328 -6.31 2.58 -9.71
C ALA A 328 -7.78 2.32 -10.07
N LEU A 329 -8.59 1.94 -9.09
CA LEU A 329 -10.04 1.78 -9.26
C LEU A 329 -10.73 3.12 -9.55
N ALA A 330 -10.26 4.24 -8.98
CA ALA A 330 -10.80 5.56 -9.30
C ALA A 330 -10.53 5.95 -10.77
N TYR A 331 -9.32 5.70 -11.29
CA TYR A 331 -9.01 5.90 -12.71
C TYR A 331 -9.91 5.07 -13.63
N ASP A 332 -10.19 3.83 -13.26
CA ASP A 332 -11.00 2.91 -14.06
C ASP A 332 -12.50 3.25 -14.02
N ARG A 333 -12.99 3.76 -12.90
CA ARG A 333 -14.42 3.94 -12.64
C ARG A 333 -14.92 5.38 -12.73
N GLY A 334 -14.01 6.36 -12.84
CA GLY A 334 -14.37 7.77 -12.84
C GLY A 334 -15.00 8.24 -11.52
N THR A 335 -14.72 7.53 -10.43
CA THR A 335 -15.27 7.83 -9.09
C THR A 335 -14.18 7.62 -8.06
N ILE A 336 -14.05 8.54 -7.10
CA ILE A 336 -13.12 8.45 -5.99
C ILE A 336 -13.89 8.21 -4.68
N ALA A 337 -13.40 7.32 -3.85
CA ALA A 337 -13.95 7.06 -2.53
C ALA A 337 -13.05 7.67 -1.46
N ALA A 338 -13.64 8.46 -0.58
CA ALA A 338 -13.00 9.03 0.61
C ALA A 338 -13.90 8.79 1.83
N PRO A 339 -13.36 8.85 3.04
CA PRO A 339 -14.19 8.83 4.25
C PRO A 339 -15.01 10.12 4.36
N PRO A 340 -16.12 10.11 5.12
CA PRO A 340 -16.86 11.33 5.40
C PRO A 340 -16.05 12.30 6.27
N ILE A 341 -16.22 13.59 6.05
CA ILE A 341 -15.71 14.64 6.94
C ILE A 341 -16.64 14.74 8.17
N VAL A 342 -16.06 14.58 9.35
CA VAL A 342 -16.81 14.56 10.61
C VAL A 342 -16.40 15.68 11.59
N ALA A 343 -15.39 16.49 11.22
CA ALA A 343 -14.91 17.62 12.01
C ALA A 343 -14.38 18.73 11.08
N GLU A 344 -13.97 19.87 11.65
CA GLU A 344 -13.30 20.92 10.89
C GLU A 344 -12.10 20.36 10.15
N ALA A 345 -12.04 20.56 8.83
CA ALA A 345 -11.14 19.88 7.92
C ALA A 345 -10.34 20.85 7.04
N HIS A 346 -9.27 20.32 6.45
CA HIS A 346 -8.54 21.01 5.39
C HIS A 346 -9.50 21.30 4.22
N PRO A 347 -9.51 22.52 3.64
CA PRO A 347 -10.50 22.92 2.62
C PRO A 347 -10.44 22.08 1.32
N ARG A 348 -9.33 21.41 1.09
CA ARG A 348 -9.14 20.53 -0.08
C ARG A 348 -9.35 19.04 0.22
N LEU A 349 -9.73 18.67 1.44
CA LEU A 349 -10.03 17.29 1.81
C LEU A 349 -11.32 16.83 1.11
N LEU A 350 -11.28 15.67 0.47
CA LEU A 350 -12.47 15.05 -0.14
C LEU A 350 -13.43 14.52 0.93
N ASP A 351 -14.71 14.70 0.69
CA ASP A 351 -15.81 14.27 1.56
C ASP A 351 -16.63 13.18 0.86
N GLY A 352 -16.51 11.97 1.37
CA GLY A 352 -17.27 10.83 0.87
C GLY A 352 -16.93 10.42 -0.57
N VAL A 353 -17.92 9.91 -1.29
CA VAL A 353 -17.78 9.42 -2.65
C VAL A 353 -18.11 10.54 -3.64
N GLY A 354 -17.21 10.78 -4.58
CA GLY A 354 -17.38 11.82 -5.58
C GLY A 354 -16.84 11.47 -6.96
N PRO A 355 -17.04 12.34 -7.96
CA PRO A 355 -16.45 12.14 -9.28
C PRO A 355 -14.93 12.20 -9.20
N PHE A 356 -14.27 11.40 -10.05
CA PHE A 356 -12.84 11.43 -10.28
C PHE A 356 -12.56 11.91 -11.70
N GLU A 357 -11.97 13.08 -11.82
CA GLU A 357 -11.75 13.75 -13.12
C GLU A 357 -10.43 13.32 -13.80
N GLY A 358 -9.66 12.39 -13.16
CA GLY A 358 -8.35 12.02 -13.66
C GLY A 358 -7.28 13.06 -13.32
N GLY A 359 -6.19 13.06 -14.08
CA GLY A 359 -5.02 13.89 -13.80
C GLY A 359 -3.96 13.13 -13.00
N TYR A 360 -2.91 13.83 -12.55
CA TYR A 360 -1.85 13.20 -11.78
C TYR A 360 -2.21 13.08 -10.29
N THR A 361 -1.87 11.95 -9.71
CA THR A 361 -2.00 11.68 -8.28
C THR A 361 -0.62 11.46 -7.67
N VAL A 362 -0.26 12.23 -6.68
CA VAL A 362 0.93 11.99 -5.85
C VAL A 362 0.52 11.11 -4.67
N LYS A 363 1.17 9.96 -4.50
CA LYS A 363 0.98 9.06 -3.36
C LYS A 363 2.20 9.09 -2.47
N THR A 364 2.05 9.65 -1.27
CA THR A 364 3.10 9.71 -0.25
C THR A 364 2.98 8.55 0.74
N SER A 365 4.10 8.10 1.27
CA SER A 365 4.12 7.19 2.41
C SER A 365 5.28 7.50 3.34
N LEU A 366 4.96 7.65 4.61
CA LEU A 366 5.87 7.96 5.71
C LEU A 366 5.97 6.74 6.62
N GLY A 367 7.05 6.01 6.52
CA GLY A 367 7.30 4.81 7.33
C GLY A 367 8.10 5.13 8.58
N MET A 368 7.76 4.47 9.69
CA MET A 368 8.59 4.49 10.90
C MET A 368 10.04 4.12 10.53
N GLY A 369 11.02 4.69 11.23
CA GLY A 369 12.43 4.59 10.85
C GLY A 369 12.87 5.60 9.80
N GLY A 370 12.03 6.61 9.50
CA GLY A 370 12.31 7.68 8.55
C GLY A 370 12.22 7.25 7.08
N HIS A 371 11.54 6.14 6.79
CA HIS A 371 11.35 5.65 5.42
C HIS A 371 10.33 6.49 4.67
N ASN A 372 10.78 7.40 3.82
CA ASN A 372 9.92 8.19 2.94
C ASN A 372 9.86 7.55 1.55
N SER A 373 8.70 7.46 0.99
CA SER A 373 8.52 7.07 -0.41
C SER A 373 7.37 7.83 -1.06
N VAL A 374 7.55 8.17 -2.32
CA VAL A 374 6.54 8.87 -3.13
C VAL A 374 6.47 8.22 -4.49
N VAL A 375 5.27 7.97 -4.98
CA VAL A 375 5.03 7.55 -6.37
C VAL A 375 4.04 8.51 -7.02
N VAL A 376 4.20 8.73 -8.31
CA VAL A 376 3.31 9.57 -9.12
C VAL A 376 2.53 8.68 -10.08
N LEU A 377 1.23 8.69 -9.93
CA LEU A 377 0.28 7.98 -10.79
C LEU A 377 -0.37 8.97 -11.76
N GLY A 378 -0.81 8.47 -12.90
CA GLY A 378 -1.54 9.28 -13.87
C GLY A 378 -2.32 8.41 -14.85
N PRO A 379 -3.13 9.01 -15.74
CA PRO A 379 -3.88 8.28 -16.74
C PRO A 379 -2.94 7.46 -17.63
N ALA A 380 -3.30 6.22 -17.90
CA ALA A 380 -2.61 5.39 -18.86
C ALA A 380 -3.00 5.83 -20.28
N GLY A 381 -2.30 6.80 -20.81
CA GLY A 381 -2.40 7.25 -22.20
C GLY A 381 -1.08 7.04 -22.94
N PRO A 382 -1.04 7.26 -24.26
CA PRO A 382 0.25 7.30 -24.97
C PRO A 382 1.14 8.34 -24.27
N PRO A 383 2.47 8.08 -24.12
CA PRO A 383 3.36 9.03 -23.49
C PRO A 383 3.23 10.38 -24.17
N ALA A 384 3.14 11.45 -23.37
CA ALA A 384 3.14 12.80 -23.92
C ALA A 384 4.33 12.98 -24.88
N PRO A 385 4.14 13.59 -26.06
CA PRO A 385 5.24 13.80 -26.99
C PRO A 385 6.26 14.73 -26.32
N GLY A 386 7.39 14.18 -25.87
CA GLY A 386 8.47 14.94 -25.21
C GLY A 386 9.26 14.18 -24.14
N SER A 387 8.87 13.00 -23.71
CA SER A 387 9.69 12.19 -22.79
C SER A 387 10.85 11.55 -23.58
N ALA A 388 11.86 12.35 -23.91
CA ALA A 388 13.12 11.85 -24.45
C ALA A 388 13.79 10.95 -23.39
N ARG A 389 14.17 9.73 -23.79
CA ARG A 389 15.12 8.91 -23.06
C ARG A 389 16.34 9.77 -22.73
N VAL A 390 16.65 9.88 -21.46
CA VAL A 390 17.97 10.33 -21.05
C VAL A 390 18.93 9.23 -21.48
N GLU A 391 19.54 9.38 -22.63
CA GLU A 391 20.70 8.58 -23.02
C GLU A 391 21.78 8.88 -21.98
N LEU A 392 22.12 7.86 -21.18
CA LEU A 392 23.33 7.88 -20.39
C LEU A 392 24.49 7.92 -21.37
N VAL A 393 25.04 9.10 -21.62
CA VAL A 393 26.29 9.26 -22.37
C VAL A 393 27.37 8.59 -21.56
N GLY A 394 27.73 7.39 -21.97
CA GLY A 394 28.93 6.69 -21.52
C GLY A 394 30.14 7.46 -22.01
N GLY A 395 30.79 8.18 -21.13
CA GLY A 395 32.09 8.77 -21.34
C GLY A 395 33.07 8.18 -20.34
N CYS A 396 33.74 7.11 -20.72
CA CYS A 396 35.02 6.74 -20.16
C CYS A 396 36.04 6.77 -21.32
N ALA A 397 36.93 7.76 -21.26
CA ALA A 397 38.25 7.66 -21.82
C ALA A 397 39.24 7.55 -20.64
#